data_00635255738f411d8562d8b684f5928d
#
_entry.id   00635255738f411d8562d8b684f5928d
#
_cell.length_a   1.000
_cell.length_b   1.000
_cell.length_c   1.000
_cell.angle_alpha   90.00
_cell.angle_beta   90.00
_cell.angle_gamma   90.00
#
_symmetry.space_group_name_H-M   'P 1'
#
loop_
_entity.id
_entity.type
_entity.pdbx_description
1 polymer ?
#
loop_
_entity_poly.entity_id
_entity_poly.type
_entity_poly.pdbx_seq_one_letter_code
_entity_poly.pdbx_strand_id
1 'polypeptide(L)'
;MLNTEFKKKFDKESDNFRKAAIKSDFSLFMQKMDSIENVAMIGALLRVRNMEDLQALKTPKSILQDNTVKPAIMEKPADYPGGFATLRQEVANLFYTPAVHSEVKSVKTEVAFIVEKDGSITNVHAQGDNFTFNRQAEIALYSVSEKFSPAIVNGDTIRSPLRVPLTLTIED
;
A
#
# COMPACT_ATOMS: atom_id res chain seq x y z
N MET A 1 -21.74 19.33 7.59
CA MET A 1 -23.19 19.05 7.49
C MET A 1 -23.64 17.95 8.45
N LEU A 2 -23.13 16.74 8.35
CA LEU A 2 -23.57 15.59 9.16
C LEU A 2 -23.37 15.79 10.66
N ASN A 3 -22.17 16.23 11.08
CA ASN A 3 -21.87 16.57 12.48
C ASN A 3 -22.80 17.62 13.07
N THR A 4 -23.30 18.53 12.26
CA THR A 4 -24.22 19.60 12.67
C THR A 4 -25.61 19.04 12.98
N GLU A 5 -26.08 18.06 12.22
CA GLU A 5 -27.39 17.44 12.43
C GLU A 5 -27.39 16.53 13.67
N PHE A 6 -26.34 15.73 13.86
CA PHE A 6 -26.20 14.94 15.09
C PHE A 6 -26.08 15.82 16.32
N LYS A 7 -25.31 16.91 16.26
CA LYS A 7 -25.19 17.86 17.34
C LYS A 7 -26.54 18.50 17.69
N LYS A 8 -27.30 18.94 16.71
CA LYS A 8 -28.66 19.47 16.92
C LYS A 8 -29.59 18.47 17.60
N LYS A 9 -29.51 17.18 17.20
CA LYS A 9 -30.32 16.11 17.78
C LYS A 9 -29.89 15.85 19.23
N PHE A 10 -28.61 15.85 19.52
CA PHE A 10 -28.05 15.68 20.85
C PHE A 10 -28.41 16.84 21.78
N ASP A 11 -28.32 18.09 21.31
CA ASP A 11 -28.61 19.29 22.09
C ASP A 11 -30.11 19.44 22.42
N LYS A 12 -30.98 18.92 21.54
CA LYS A 12 -32.46 18.95 21.73
C LYS A 12 -32.95 17.87 22.68
N GLU A 13 -32.19 16.81 22.90
CA GLU A 13 -32.61 15.72 23.78
C GLU A 13 -32.36 16.13 25.24
N SER A 14 -33.34 15.92 26.08
CA SER A 14 -33.27 16.24 27.53
C SER A 14 -32.93 15.02 28.40
N ASP A 15 -33.16 13.82 27.88
CA ASP A 15 -32.93 12.56 28.59
C ASP A 15 -31.47 12.10 28.41
N ASN A 16 -30.78 11.89 29.53
CA ASN A 16 -29.38 11.45 29.55
C ASN A 16 -29.16 10.09 28.93
N PHE A 17 -30.10 9.16 29.07
CA PHE A 17 -30.01 7.83 28.46
C PHE A 17 -30.13 7.90 26.94
N ARG A 18 -31.06 8.71 26.42
CA ARG A 18 -31.21 8.96 24.99
C ARG A 18 -30.04 9.74 24.40
N LYS A 19 -29.46 10.67 25.15
CA LYS A 19 -28.21 11.35 24.74
C LYS A 19 -27.07 10.35 24.58
N ALA A 20 -26.93 9.39 25.49
CA ALA A 20 -25.91 8.34 25.36
C ALA A 20 -26.14 7.46 24.13
N ALA A 21 -27.39 7.11 23.84
CA ALA A 21 -27.75 6.38 22.62
C ALA A 21 -27.40 7.16 21.35
N ILE A 22 -27.75 8.44 21.26
CA ILE A 22 -27.40 9.30 20.11
C ILE A 22 -25.89 9.37 19.89
N LYS A 23 -25.10 9.46 20.97
CA LYS A 23 -23.64 9.47 20.87
C LYS A 23 -23.08 8.14 20.37
N SER A 24 -23.64 7.02 20.86
CA SER A 24 -23.26 5.67 20.40
C SER A 24 -23.59 5.46 18.93
N ASP A 25 -24.79 5.84 18.51
CA ASP A 25 -25.22 5.73 17.10
C ASP A 25 -24.32 6.56 16.17
N PHE A 26 -23.93 7.75 16.61
CA PHE A 26 -22.99 8.59 15.84
C PHE A 26 -21.61 7.96 15.73
N SER A 27 -21.09 7.38 16.80
CA SER A 27 -19.81 6.68 16.80
C SER A 27 -19.82 5.48 15.84
N LEU A 28 -20.86 4.64 15.91
CA LEU A 28 -21.04 3.51 14.99
C LEU A 28 -21.19 3.94 13.54
N PHE A 29 -21.91 5.06 13.31
CA PHE A 29 -22.03 5.63 11.97
C PHE A 29 -20.68 6.08 11.42
N MET A 30 -19.86 6.79 12.21
CA MET A 30 -18.52 7.22 11.79
C MET A 30 -17.61 6.04 11.48
N GLN A 31 -17.62 4.97 12.31
CA GLN A 31 -16.88 3.74 12.02
C GLN A 31 -17.28 3.10 10.68
N LYS A 32 -18.60 3.09 10.38
CA LYS A 32 -19.07 2.55 9.09
C LYS A 32 -18.64 3.43 7.92
N MET A 33 -18.64 4.75 8.09
CA MET A 33 -18.16 5.69 7.06
C MET A 33 -16.69 5.47 6.76
N ASP A 34 -15.83 5.39 7.79
CA ASP A 34 -14.40 5.11 7.62
C ASP A 34 -14.17 3.77 6.89
N SER A 35 -14.97 2.76 7.22
CA SER A 35 -14.92 1.46 6.53
C SER A 35 -15.29 1.57 5.05
N ILE A 36 -16.32 2.35 4.71
CA ILE A 36 -16.76 2.57 3.32
C ILE A 36 -15.70 3.34 2.53
N GLU A 37 -15.11 4.38 3.11
CA GLU A 37 -14.02 5.14 2.48
C GLU A 37 -12.81 4.25 2.20
N ASN A 38 -12.41 3.40 3.16
CA ASN A 38 -11.33 2.45 2.99
C ASN A 38 -11.61 1.43 1.87
N VAL A 39 -12.82 0.89 1.81
CA VAL A 39 -13.23 -0.05 0.75
C VAL A 39 -13.25 0.64 -0.61
N ALA A 40 -13.72 1.89 -0.69
CA ALA A 40 -13.74 2.66 -1.93
C ALA A 40 -12.31 2.97 -2.42
N MET A 41 -11.41 3.33 -1.51
CA MET A 41 -10.00 3.57 -1.81
C MET A 41 -9.29 2.31 -2.30
N ILE A 42 -9.49 1.18 -1.62
CA ILE A 42 -8.99 -0.13 -2.05
C ILE A 42 -9.53 -0.49 -3.44
N GLY A 43 -10.82 -0.28 -3.69
CA GLY A 43 -11.43 -0.51 -4.99
C GLY A 43 -10.86 0.36 -6.10
N ALA A 44 -10.55 1.64 -5.81
CA ALA A 44 -9.91 2.54 -6.76
C ALA A 44 -8.49 2.07 -7.10
N LEU A 45 -7.71 1.66 -6.09
CA LEU A 45 -6.35 1.15 -6.28
C LEU A 45 -6.30 -0.18 -7.04
N LEU A 46 -7.26 -1.08 -6.81
CA LEU A 46 -7.41 -2.30 -7.60
C LEU A 46 -7.69 -1.99 -9.08
N ARG A 47 -8.47 -0.93 -9.37
CA ARG A 47 -8.71 -0.48 -10.75
C ARG A 47 -7.45 0.06 -11.41
N VAL A 48 -6.67 0.88 -10.70
CA VAL A 48 -5.39 1.41 -11.19
C VAL A 48 -4.45 0.25 -11.54
N ARG A 49 -4.30 -0.72 -10.65
CA ARG A 49 -3.50 -1.91 -10.87
C ARG A 49 -3.96 -2.71 -12.11
N ASN A 50 -5.26 -2.95 -12.25
CA ASN A 50 -5.80 -3.64 -13.42
C ASN A 50 -5.53 -2.88 -14.73
N MET A 51 -5.51 -1.56 -14.70
CA MET A 51 -5.16 -0.75 -15.87
C MET A 51 -3.67 -0.84 -16.21
N GLU A 52 -2.80 -0.86 -15.23
CA GLU A 52 -1.35 -1.07 -15.42
C GLU A 52 -1.07 -2.46 -16.00
N ASP A 53 -1.69 -3.49 -15.46
CA ASP A 53 -1.61 -4.86 -15.96
C ASP A 53 -2.10 -4.97 -17.42
N LEU A 54 -3.20 -4.27 -17.76
CA LEU A 54 -3.71 -4.20 -19.13
C LEU A 54 -2.77 -3.44 -20.07
N GLN A 55 -2.12 -2.39 -19.61
CA GLN A 55 -1.11 -1.67 -20.39
C GLN A 55 0.13 -2.53 -20.61
N ALA A 56 0.56 -3.27 -19.60
CA ALA A 56 1.68 -4.22 -19.71
C ALA A 56 1.39 -5.35 -20.71
N LEU A 57 0.13 -5.80 -20.83
CA LEU A 57 -0.30 -6.79 -21.82
C LEU A 57 -0.38 -6.21 -23.24
N LYS A 58 -0.69 -4.92 -23.39
CA LYS A 58 -0.79 -4.23 -24.68
C LYS A 58 0.55 -3.82 -25.26
N THR A 59 1.58 -3.67 -24.43
CA THR A 59 2.94 -3.45 -24.89
C THR A 59 3.48 -4.78 -25.41
N PRO A 60 3.72 -4.97 -26.73
CA PRO A 60 4.32 -6.20 -27.20
C PRO A 60 5.66 -6.35 -26.48
N LYS A 61 5.83 -7.48 -25.79
CA LYS A 61 7.14 -7.91 -25.35
C LYS A 61 8.01 -7.98 -26.61
N SER A 62 8.78 -6.94 -26.83
CA SER A 62 9.90 -7.00 -27.77
C SER A 62 10.89 -7.99 -27.16
N ILE A 63 10.68 -9.26 -27.48
CA ILE A 63 11.68 -10.29 -27.32
C ILE A 63 12.67 -10.08 -28.46
N LEU A 64 13.46 -9.05 -28.36
CA LEU A 64 14.75 -9.02 -29.02
C LEU A 64 15.68 -9.84 -28.13
N GLN A 65 15.67 -11.15 -28.37
CA GLN A 65 16.78 -12.00 -28.03
C GLN A 65 17.97 -11.56 -28.89
N ASP A 66 18.65 -10.52 -28.43
CA ASP A 66 20.01 -10.28 -28.88
C ASP A 66 20.91 -11.26 -28.12
N ASN A 67 21.24 -12.37 -28.78
CA ASN A 67 22.09 -13.44 -28.28
C ASN A 67 23.59 -13.05 -28.28
N THR A 68 23.93 -11.82 -27.94
CA THR A 68 25.30 -11.44 -27.58
C THR A 68 25.40 -11.36 -26.06
N VAL A 69 25.52 -12.52 -25.42
CA VAL A 69 25.76 -12.61 -23.97
C VAL A 69 27.16 -12.10 -23.66
N LYS A 70 27.33 -10.78 -23.54
CA LYS A 70 28.39 -10.23 -22.69
C LYS A 70 28.01 -10.56 -21.25
N PRO A 71 28.96 -11.05 -20.43
CA PRO A 71 28.64 -11.27 -19.02
C PRO A 71 28.15 -9.94 -18.42
N ALA A 72 26.89 -9.95 -17.97
CA ALA A 72 26.26 -8.78 -17.38
C ALA A 72 26.95 -8.53 -16.03
N ILE A 73 27.77 -7.50 -15.95
CA ILE A 73 28.36 -7.05 -14.70
C ILE A 73 27.36 -6.12 -14.05
N MET A 74 26.73 -6.57 -12.96
CA MET A 74 25.87 -5.73 -12.13
C MET A 74 26.76 -4.75 -11.38
N GLU A 75 26.72 -3.47 -11.76
CA GLU A 75 27.51 -2.42 -11.14
C GLU A 75 26.84 -1.85 -9.89
N LYS A 76 25.51 -1.73 -9.93
CA LYS A 76 24.71 -1.21 -8.82
C LYS A 76 23.34 -1.87 -8.80
N PRO A 77 22.92 -2.49 -7.68
CA PRO A 77 21.56 -2.95 -7.51
C PRO A 77 20.58 -1.77 -7.35
N ALA A 78 19.30 -2.01 -7.63
CA ALA A 78 18.27 -1.03 -7.32
C ALA A 78 18.18 -0.84 -5.79
N ASP A 79 18.01 0.40 -5.34
CA ASP A 79 17.95 0.75 -3.93
C ASP A 79 16.99 1.91 -3.68
N TYR A 80 16.55 2.08 -2.44
CA TYR A 80 15.74 3.22 -2.00
C TYR A 80 16.64 4.29 -1.35
N PRO A 81 16.35 5.59 -1.53
CA PRO A 81 17.07 6.65 -0.84
C PRO A 81 17.06 6.45 0.67
N GLY A 82 18.26 6.39 1.28
CA GLY A 82 18.41 6.02 2.68
C GLY A 82 18.31 4.52 2.99
N GLY A 83 18.19 3.68 1.95
CA GLY A 83 18.18 2.22 2.05
C GLY A 83 16.83 1.61 2.44
N PHE A 84 16.78 0.29 2.46
CA PHE A 84 15.55 -0.45 2.78
C PHE A 84 15.04 -0.26 4.22
N ALA A 85 15.89 0.19 5.15
CA ALA A 85 15.45 0.52 6.51
C ALA A 85 14.55 1.76 6.50
N THR A 86 14.94 2.79 5.76
CA THR A 86 14.15 4.02 5.55
C THR A 86 12.84 3.71 4.84
N LEU A 87 12.89 2.90 3.77
CA LEU A 87 11.68 2.45 3.07
C LEU A 87 10.69 1.77 4.02
N ARG A 88 11.17 0.83 4.85
CA ARG A 88 10.29 0.13 5.81
C ARG A 88 9.66 1.07 6.83
N GLN A 89 10.43 2.05 7.31
CA GLN A 89 9.91 3.04 8.25
C GLN A 89 8.85 3.92 7.60
N GLU A 90 9.08 4.39 6.37
CA GLU A 90 8.12 5.20 5.64
C GLU A 90 6.84 4.41 5.33
N VAL A 91 6.98 3.19 4.85
CA VAL A 91 5.85 2.28 4.63
C VAL A 91 5.08 2.02 5.93
N ALA A 92 5.78 1.78 7.06
CA ALA A 92 5.14 1.56 8.36
C ALA A 92 4.32 2.77 8.82
N ASN A 93 4.77 3.99 8.56
CA ASN A 93 4.06 5.22 8.91
C ASN A 93 2.77 5.43 8.11
N LEU A 94 2.63 4.75 6.96
CA LEU A 94 1.45 4.81 6.10
C LEU A 94 0.40 3.74 6.44
N PHE A 95 0.71 2.80 7.35
CA PHE A 95 -0.24 1.78 7.76
C PHE A 95 -1.31 2.31 8.71
N TYR A 96 -2.53 1.88 8.47
CA TYR A 96 -3.64 2.02 9.40
C TYR A 96 -3.82 0.71 10.18
N THR A 97 -3.06 0.57 11.27
CA THR A 97 -3.02 -0.63 12.11
C THR A 97 -4.38 -1.09 12.65
N PRO A 98 -5.32 -0.18 13.06
CA PRO A 98 -6.62 -0.61 13.57
C PRO A 98 -7.48 -1.39 12.58
N ALA A 99 -7.20 -1.31 11.27
CA ALA A 99 -7.92 -2.07 10.26
C ALA A 99 -7.37 -3.49 10.05
N VAL A 100 -6.21 -3.81 10.64
CA VAL A 100 -5.59 -5.13 10.52
C VAL A 100 -6.04 -6.00 11.68
N HIS A 101 -7.07 -6.82 11.44
CA HIS A 101 -7.54 -7.79 12.42
C HIS A 101 -6.75 -9.10 12.27
N SER A 102 -6.20 -9.59 13.37
CA SER A 102 -5.49 -10.87 13.42
C SER A 102 -5.61 -11.49 14.81
N GLU A 103 -5.74 -12.81 14.84
CA GLU A 103 -5.69 -13.59 16.08
C GLU A 103 -4.26 -13.79 16.60
N VAL A 104 -3.28 -13.49 15.75
CA VAL A 104 -1.85 -13.61 16.10
C VAL A 104 -1.26 -12.21 16.33
N LYS A 105 -0.31 -12.13 17.27
CA LYS A 105 0.34 -10.86 17.66
C LYS A 105 1.20 -10.24 16.56
N SER A 106 1.44 -10.94 15.47
CA SER A 106 2.30 -10.45 14.40
C SER A 106 1.82 -11.00 13.05
N VAL A 107 1.63 -10.10 12.10
CA VAL A 107 1.32 -10.45 10.71
C VAL A 107 2.50 -10.10 9.82
N LYS A 108 2.73 -10.94 8.79
CA LYS A 108 3.84 -10.80 7.85
C LYS A 108 3.33 -10.78 6.43
N THR A 109 4.01 -10.02 5.58
CA THR A 109 3.82 -10.05 4.14
C THR A 109 5.16 -9.84 3.42
N GLU A 110 5.30 -10.40 2.24
CA GLU A 110 6.39 -10.09 1.32
C GLU A 110 5.82 -9.29 0.16
N VAL A 111 6.35 -8.09 -0.08
CA VAL A 111 5.92 -7.26 -1.20
C VAL A 111 6.96 -7.36 -2.31
N ALA A 112 6.53 -7.90 -3.45
CA ALA A 112 7.31 -7.97 -4.68
C ALA A 112 6.90 -6.82 -5.61
N PHE A 113 7.87 -6.20 -6.28
CA PHE A 113 7.63 -5.12 -7.24
C PHE A 113 8.79 -4.99 -8.21
N ILE A 114 8.62 -4.19 -9.25
CA ILE A 114 9.66 -3.90 -10.22
C ILE A 114 10.05 -2.44 -10.10
N VAL A 115 11.35 -2.16 -9.98
CA VAL A 115 11.91 -0.82 -10.13
C VAL A 115 12.19 -0.60 -11.61
N GLU A 116 11.55 0.40 -12.19
CA GLU A 116 11.73 0.80 -13.57
C GLU A 116 13.03 1.59 -13.78
N LYS A 117 13.42 1.80 -15.03
CA LYS A 117 14.63 2.55 -15.40
C LYS A 117 14.65 4.00 -14.92
N ASP A 118 13.48 4.59 -14.73
CA ASP A 118 13.29 5.96 -14.23
C ASP A 118 13.13 6.05 -12.70
N GLY A 119 13.28 4.91 -12.00
CA GLY A 119 13.13 4.80 -10.56
C GLY A 119 11.68 4.71 -10.07
N SER A 120 10.69 4.72 -10.95
CA SER A 120 9.30 4.42 -10.59
C SER A 120 9.13 2.93 -10.28
N ILE A 121 8.05 2.57 -9.59
CA ILE A 121 7.75 1.17 -9.28
C ILE A 121 6.49 0.72 -9.99
N THR A 122 6.49 -0.55 -10.41
CA THR A 122 5.35 -1.20 -11.08
C THR A 122 5.17 -2.63 -10.56
N ASN A 123 4.02 -3.24 -10.88
CA ASN A 123 3.72 -4.63 -10.52
C ASN A 123 3.87 -4.93 -9.02
N VAL A 124 3.42 -4.00 -8.18
CA VAL A 124 3.46 -4.19 -6.72
C VAL A 124 2.46 -5.25 -6.32
N HIS A 125 2.95 -6.30 -5.68
CA HIS A 125 2.15 -7.42 -5.21
C HIS A 125 2.62 -7.89 -3.85
N ALA A 126 1.72 -7.87 -2.87
CA ALA A 126 1.96 -8.35 -1.51
C ALA A 126 1.38 -9.75 -1.33
N GLN A 127 2.15 -10.63 -0.71
CA GLN A 127 1.76 -12.00 -0.41
C GLN A 127 2.03 -12.32 1.06
N GLY A 128 0.96 -12.61 1.81
CA GLY A 128 0.98 -12.98 3.22
C GLY A 128 -0.42 -13.46 3.64
N ASP A 129 -0.54 -13.91 4.86
CA ASP A 129 -1.77 -14.55 5.36
C ASP A 129 -2.91 -13.56 5.65
N ASN A 130 -2.58 -12.28 5.85
CA ASN A 130 -3.58 -11.26 6.16
C ASN A 130 -3.86 -10.39 4.93
N PHE A 131 -5.09 -10.52 4.39
CA PHE A 131 -5.50 -9.80 3.19
C PHE A 131 -5.44 -8.27 3.36
N THR A 132 -5.93 -7.74 4.48
CA THR A 132 -5.96 -6.29 4.75
C THR A 132 -4.54 -5.74 4.85
N PHE A 133 -3.65 -6.45 5.54
CA PHE A 133 -2.24 -6.08 5.64
C PHE A 133 -1.54 -6.08 4.28
N ASN A 134 -1.78 -7.12 3.45
CA ASN A 134 -1.24 -7.19 2.09
C ASN A 134 -1.67 -5.97 1.25
N ARG A 135 -2.95 -5.61 1.29
CA ARG A 135 -3.45 -4.47 0.50
C ARG A 135 -2.92 -3.14 0.99
N GLN A 136 -2.83 -2.94 2.29
CA GLN A 136 -2.20 -1.74 2.85
C GLN A 136 -0.72 -1.65 2.48
N ALA A 137 0.00 -2.76 2.47
CA ALA A 137 1.41 -2.81 2.06
C ALA A 137 1.60 -2.40 0.59
N GLU A 138 0.75 -2.88 -0.32
CA GLU A 138 0.76 -2.47 -1.73
C GLU A 138 0.51 -0.96 -1.88
N ILE A 139 -0.52 -0.43 -1.19
CA ILE A 139 -0.88 0.98 -1.21
C ILE A 139 0.25 1.84 -0.66
N ALA A 140 0.78 1.46 0.51
CA ALA A 140 1.86 2.20 1.16
C ALA A 140 3.09 2.27 0.26
N LEU A 141 3.44 1.17 -0.42
CA LEU A 141 4.60 1.16 -1.31
C LEU A 141 4.41 2.06 -2.54
N TYR A 142 3.19 2.16 -3.10
CA TYR A 142 2.89 3.13 -4.17
C TYR A 142 2.87 4.59 -3.68
N SER A 143 2.76 4.80 -2.36
CA SER A 143 2.63 6.12 -1.74
C SER A 143 3.93 6.66 -1.14
N VAL A 144 5.06 5.93 -1.29
CA VAL A 144 6.36 6.42 -0.83
C VAL A 144 6.76 7.69 -1.56
N SER A 145 7.42 8.59 -0.84
CA SER A 145 7.68 9.96 -1.32
C SER A 145 8.80 10.05 -2.35
N GLU A 146 9.78 9.14 -2.26
CA GLU A 146 10.98 9.18 -3.10
C GLU A 146 10.96 8.11 -4.18
N LYS A 147 11.59 8.40 -5.31
CA LYS A 147 11.85 7.41 -6.35
C LYS A 147 13.03 6.52 -5.98
N PHE A 148 12.97 5.27 -6.40
CA PHE A 148 14.09 4.35 -6.27
C PHE A 148 15.26 4.74 -7.19
N SER A 149 16.45 4.39 -6.77
CA SER A 149 17.61 4.35 -7.65
C SER A 149 17.55 3.06 -8.49
N PRO A 150 17.46 3.12 -9.83
CA PRO A 150 17.38 1.92 -10.65
C PRO A 150 18.69 1.11 -10.60
N ALA A 151 18.59 -0.18 -10.90
CA ALA A 151 19.78 -1.01 -11.08
C ALA A 151 20.58 -0.60 -12.32
N ILE A 152 21.90 -0.70 -12.26
CA ILE A 152 22.83 -0.39 -13.35
C ILE A 152 23.60 -1.67 -13.73
N VAL A 153 23.58 -1.97 -15.02
CA VAL A 153 24.31 -3.08 -15.61
C VAL A 153 24.98 -2.60 -16.87
N ASN A 154 26.31 -2.76 -16.95
CA ASN A 154 27.14 -2.29 -18.06
C ASN A 154 26.95 -0.78 -18.39
N GLY A 155 26.73 0.06 -17.37
CA GLY A 155 26.51 1.50 -17.50
C GLY A 155 25.06 1.89 -17.83
N ASP A 156 24.17 0.95 -18.11
CA ASP A 156 22.77 1.21 -18.46
C ASP A 156 21.83 0.95 -17.27
N THR A 157 20.84 1.81 -17.11
CA THR A 157 19.75 1.57 -16.15
C THR A 157 18.82 0.46 -16.66
N ILE A 158 18.54 -0.51 -15.80
CA ILE A 158 17.68 -1.65 -16.13
C ILE A 158 16.48 -1.77 -15.17
N ARG A 159 15.44 -2.42 -15.64
CA ARG A 159 14.33 -2.88 -14.77
C ARG A 159 14.84 -3.96 -13.83
N SER A 160 14.49 -3.85 -12.55
CA SER A 160 14.96 -4.81 -11.54
C SER A 160 13.84 -5.22 -10.61
N PRO A 161 13.56 -6.53 -10.45
CA PRO A 161 12.62 -7.01 -9.46
C PRO A 161 13.23 -6.87 -8.06
N LEU A 162 12.41 -6.41 -7.12
CA LEU A 162 12.76 -6.35 -5.71
C LEU A 162 11.68 -7.01 -4.86
N ARG A 163 12.08 -7.42 -3.65
CA ARG A 163 11.19 -7.97 -2.62
C ARG A 163 11.53 -7.37 -1.27
N VAL A 164 10.49 -6.94 -0.57
CA VAL A 164 10.63 -6.34 0.76
C VAL A 164 9.74 -7.07 1.75
N PRO A 165 10.31 -7.77 2.74
CA PRO A 165 9.53 -8.36 3.81
C PRO A 165 9.08 -7.25 4.78
N LEU A 166 7.79 -7.27 5.12
CA LEU A 166 7.17 -6.39 6.08
C LEU A 166 6.56 -7.21 7.22
N THR A 167 6.69 -6.72 8.45
CA THR A 167 6.10 -7.32 9.64
C THR A 167 5.40 -6.23 10.44
N LEU A 168 4.16 -6.49 10.82
CA LEU A 168 3.39 -5.66 11.72
C LEU A 168 3.17 -6.41 13.03
N THR A 169 3.56 -5.80 14.16
CA THR A 169 3.23 -6.26 15.49
C THR A 169 1.95 -5.57 15.93
N ILE A 170 0.96 -6.34 16.34
CA ILE A 170 -0.33 -5.84 16.84
C ILE A 170 -0.21 -5.83 18.35
N GLU A 171 -0.22 -4.62 18.95
CA GLU A 171 -0.28 -4.43 20.38
C GLU A 171 -1.76 -4.40 20.82
N ASP A 172 -2.06 -5.11 21.91
CA ASP A 172 -3.40 -5.18 22.53
C ASP A 172 -3.77 -3.87 23.24
#